data_8b84b7d6ef6207423d2977a096aa519c
#
_entry.id   8b84b7d6ef6207423d2977a096aa519c
#
_cell.length_a   1.000
_cell.length_b   1.000
_cell.length_c   1.000
_cell.angle_alpha   90.00
_cell.angle_beta   90.00
_cell.angle_gamma   90.00
#
_symmetry.space_group_name_H-M   'P 1'
#
loop_
_entity.id
_entity.type
_entity.pdbx_description
1 polymer ?
#
loop_
_entity_poly.entity_id
_entity_poly.type
_entity_poly.pdbx_seq_one_letter_code
_entity_poly.pdbx_strand_id
1 'polypeptide(L)'
;MSSPVKKVPRVAIIGRPNVGKSTLFNLLTRSRKAVVKNQPGVTRDIQMGTTEWWGKEFEVVDTGGLTNASDEFSVAIKEQVPQIVETVDSLLLIMDGRSGLVPEDRDIVKLAMHSGKPVAIVVNKVDQPHQEDLMKAEFYEFGLDTFATSFERQPGVDEVIEWIFSQSDFEA
;
A
#
# COMPACT_ATOMS: atom_id res chain seq x y z
N MET A 1 7.67 28.40 22.41
CA MET A 1 7.51 26.99 22.05
C MET A 1 6.63 26.87 20.82
N SER A 2 7.21 26.37 19.76
CA SER A 2 6.42 26.09 18.57
C SER A 2 5.44 24.95 18.87
N SER A 3 4.16 25.11 18.49
CA SER A 3 3.21 24.02 18.53
C SER A 3 3.75 22.87 17.67
N PRO A 4 3.59 21.61 18.11
CA PRO A 4 4.04 20.49 17.30
C PRO A 4 3.32 20.52 15.96
N VAL A 5 4.10 20.45 14.88
CA VAL A 5 3.54 20.34 13.54
C VAL A 5 2.78 19.03 13.48
N LYS A 6 1.50 19.07 13.16
CA LYS A 6 0.70 17.86 12.94
C LYS A 6 1.33 17.06 11.82
N LYS A 7 1.89 15.93 12.17
CA LYS A 7 2.44 15.01 11.18
C LYS A 7 1.30 14.35 10.43
N VAL A 8 1.24 14.56 9.13
CA VAL A 8 0.30 13.86 8.27
C VAL A 8 0.81 12.43 8.07
N PRO A 9 0.02 11.38 8.37
CA PRO A 9 0.47 10.02 8.15
C PRO A 9 0.76 9.76 6.69
N ARG A 10 1.74 8.93 6.44
CA ARG A 10 2.12 8.54 5.10
C ARG A 10 2.08 7.02 4.98
N VAL A 11 1.40 6.52 3.95
CA VAL A 11 1.28 5.09 3.68
C VAL A 11 1.89 4.78 2.32
N ALA A 12 2.65 3.70 2.21
CA ALA A 12 3.20 3.23 0.95
C ALA A 12 2.38 2.05 0.42
N ILE A 13 2.11 2.07 -0.87
CA ILE A 13 1.47 0.98 -1.59
C ILE A 13 2.57 0.18 -2.28
N ILE A 14 2.67 -1.10 -1.96
CA ILE A 14 3.68 -2.01 -2.50
C ILE A 14 2.98 -3.24 -3.07
N GLY A 15 3.44 -3.72 -4.20
CA GLY A 15 2.90 -4.93 -4.82
C GLY A 15 3.63 -5.26 -6.10
N ARG A 16 3.50 -6.51 -6.56
CA ARG A 16 4.04 -6.92 -7.84
C ARG A 16 3.29 -6.26 -9.00
N PRO A 17 3.81 -6.34 -10.23
CA PRO A 17 3.13 -5.71 -11.38
C PRO A 17 1.70 -6.22 -11.56
N ASN A 18 0.82 -5.32 -11.98
CA ASN A 18 -0.57 -5.61 -12.39
C ASN A 18 -1.53 -6.06 -11.28
N VAL A 19 -1.19 -5.83 -10.00
CA VAL A 19 -2.11 -6.15 -8.90
C VAL A 19 -3.15 -5.06 -8.61
N GLY A 20 -2.97 -3.85 -9.20
CA GLY A 20 -3.93 -2.76 -9.04
C GLY A 20 -3.45 -1.60 -8.19
N LYS A 21 -2.13 -1.42 -8.02
CA LYS A 21 -1.57 -0.34 -7.19
C LYS A 21 -2.02 1.06 -7.65
N SER A 22 -1.94 1.32 -8.94
CA SER A 22 -2.35 2.62 -9.50
C SER A 22 -3.83 2.89 -9.31
N THR A 23 -4.65 1.86 -9.45
CA THR A 23 -6.09 1.97 -9.24
C THR A 23 -6.40 2.32 -7.78
N LEU A 24 -5.76 1.64 -6.84
CA LEU A 24 -5.93 1.97 -5.42
C LEU A 24 -5.42 3.38 -5.11
N PHE A 25 -4.27 3.75 -5.64
CA PHE A 25 -3.72 5.09 -5.48
C PHE A 25 -4.74 6.16 -5.92
N ASN A 26 -5.33 5.98 -7.10
CA ASN A 26 -6.32 6.92 -7.63
C ASN A 26 -7.60 6.95 -6.79
N LEU A 27 -8.04 5.79 -6.29
CA LEU A 27 -9.21 5.72 -5.41
C LEU A 27 -8.95 6.46 -4.09
N LEU A 28 -7.81 6.26 -3.49
CA LEU A 28 -7.47 6.88 -2.22
C LEU A 28 -7.29 8.39 -2.36
N THR A 29 -6.70 8.85 -3.44
CA THR A 29 -6.45 10.27 -3.68
C THR A 29 -7.63 10.99 -4.34
N ARG A 30 -8.70 10.27 -4.72
CA ARG A 30 -9.93 10.81 -5.33
C ARG A 30 -9.64 11.75 -6.49
N SER A 31 -8.74 11.34 -7.39
CA SER A 31 -8.36 12.12 -8.58
C SER A 31 -7.71 13.48 -8.25
N ARG A 32 -7.25 13.69 -7.03
CA ARG A 32 -6.40 14.83 -6.73
C ARG A 32 -5.08 14.66 -7.47
N LYS A 33 -4.50 15.77 -7.87
CA LYS A 33 -3.28 15.76 -8.67
C LYS A 33 -2.13 15.10 -7.93
N ALA A 34 -1.65 13.97 -8.45
CA ALA A 34 -0.47 13.31 -7.91
C ALA A 34 0.78 14.15 -8.25
N VAL A 35 1.70 14.19 -7.30
CA VAL A 35 3.00 14.85 -7.51
C VAL A 35 4.03 13.74 -7.71
N VAL A 36 4.83 13.87 -8.76
CA VAL A 36 5.96 12.98 -9.00
C VAL A 36 7.16 13.53 -8.26
N LYS A 37 7.77 12.72 -7.40
CA LYS A 37 8.94 13.14 -6.61
C LYS A 37 10.13 12.22 -6.85
N ASN A 38 11.30 12.82 -6.85
CA ASN A 38 12.57 12.12 -6.90
C ASN A 38 13.06 11.91 -5.46
N GLN A 39 13.37 10.66 -5.11
CA GLN A 39 13.86 10.31 -3.77
C GLN A 39 15.32 9.89 -3.84
N PRO A 40 16.17 10.32 -2.87
CA PRO A 40 17.56 9.86 -2.81
C PRO A 40 17.64 8.33 -2.74
N GLY A 41 18.51 7.73 -3.52
CA GLY A 41 18.69 6.28 -3.56
C GLY A 41 17.69 5.53 -4.42
N VAL A 42 16.73 6.22 -5.03
CA VAL A 42 15.71 5.64 -5.88
C VAL A 42 15.97 6.07 -7.33
N THR A 43 16.01 5.10 -8.25
CA THR A 43 16.39 5.36 -9.65
C THR A 43 15.26 5.92 -10.50
N ARG A 44 14.02 5.85 -10.03
CA ARG A 44 12.85 6.34 -10.74
C ARG A 44 12.04 7.26 -9.84
N ASP A 45 11.30 8.17 -10.47
CA ASP A 45 10.38 9.02 -9.75
C ASP A 45 9.21 8.21 -9.21
N ILE A 46 8.73 8.56 -8.03
CA ILE A 46 7.58 7.92 -7.40
C ILE A 46 6.41 8.90 -7.35
N GLN A 47 5.19 8.36 -7.41
CA GLN A 47 3.99 9.18 -7.29
C GLN A 47 3.59 9.30 -5.83
N MET A 48 3.30 10.53 -5.41
CA MET A 48 2.78 10.83 -4.07
C MET A 48 1.51 11.66 -4.21
N GLY A 49 0.56 11.41 -3.35
CA GLY A 49 -0.66 12.19 -3.29
C GLY A 49 -1.08 12.44 -1.86
N THR A 50 -1.60 13.63 -1.59
CA THR A 50 -2.24 13.95 -0.31
C THR A 50 -3.73 13.86 -0.50
N THR A 51 -4.42 13.25 0.45
CA THR A 51 -5.87 13.10 0.38
C THR A 51 -6.52 13.34 1.73
N GLU A 52 -7.81 13.59 1.70
CA GLU A 52 -8.61 13.80 2.90
C GLU A 52 -9.81 12.87 2.88
N TRP A 53 -10.02 12.16 4.00
CA TRP A 53 -11.15 11.28 4.21
C TRP A 53 -11.72 11.55 5.61
N TRP A 54 -13.00 11.80 5.67
CA TRP A 54 -13.70 12.04 6.95
C TRP A 54 -13.06 13.15 7.80
N GLY A 55 -12.57 14.21 7.14
CA GLY A 55 -11.96 15.36 7.79
C GLY A 55 -10.51 15.16 8.23
N LYS A 56 -9.89 14.04 7.87
CA LYS A 56 -8.50 13.72 8.21
C LYS A 56 -7.66 13.55 6.96
N GLU A 57 -6.42 14.01 7.01
CA GLU A 57 -5.50 13.90 5.87
C GLU A 57 -4.50 12.77 6.05
N PHE A 58 -4.11 12.17 4.93
CA PHE A 58 -2.94 11.28 4.86
C PHE A 58 -2.29 11.38 3.48
N GLU A 59 -1.04 10.96 3.40
CA GLU A 59 -0.29 10.91 2.15
C GLU A 59 -0.14 9.47 1.69
N VAL A 60 -0.21 9.26 0.38
CA VAL A 60 -0.07 7.95 -0.25
C VAL A 60 1.14 7.99 -1.18
N VAL A 61 1.99 6.99 -1.07
CA VAL A 61 3.16 6.81 -1.93
C VAL A 61 2.94 5.54 -2.76
N ASP A 62 2.96 5.67 -4.09
CA ASP A 62 2.83 4.53 -4.99
C ASP A 62 4.21 4.10 -5.47
N THR A 63 4.63 2.89 -5.12
CA THR A 63 5.91 2.33 -5.56
C THR A 63 5.86 1.66 -6.93
N GLY A 64 4.73 1.75 -7.63
CA GLY A 64 4.54 1.08 -8.92
C GLY A 64 5.60 1.40 -9.96
N GLY A 65 6.12 2.63 -9.97
CA GLY A 65 7.21 3.01 -10.86
C GLY A 65 8.49 2.21 -10.67
N LEU A 66 8.70 1.66 -9.47
CA LEU A 66 9.86 0.84 -9.15
C LEU A 66 9.61 -0.65 -9.40
N THR A 67 8.41 -1.13 -9.08
CA THR A 67 8.11 -2.56 -9.05
C THR A 67 7.49 -3.09 -10.34
N ASN A 68 6.99 -2.22 -11.23
CA ASN A 68 6.34 -2.64 -12.48
C ASN A 68 7.31 -2.98 -13.60
N ALA A 69 8.58 -2.61 -13.49
CA ALA A 69 9.60 -2.99 -14.46
C ALA A 69 10.07 -4.41 -14.14
N SER A 70 9.63 -5.38 -14.94
CA SER A 70 9.82 -6.81 -14.65
C SER A 70 11.28 -7.23 -14.46
N ASP A 71 12.20 -6.62 -15.21
CA ASP A 71 13.63 -6.97 -15.13
C ASP A 71 14.30 -6.42 -13.87
N GLU A 72 13.67 -5.45 -13.19
CA GLU A 72 14.25 -4.75 -12.05
C GLU A 72 13.51 -5.02 -10.74
N PHE A 73 12.52 -5.92 -10.74
CA PHE A 73 11.71 -6.17 -9.54
C PHE A 73 12.56 -6.58 -8.34
N SER A 74 13.47 -7.52 -8.54
CA SER A 74 14.34 -8.01 -7.47
C SER A 74 15.22 -6.89 -6.90
N VAL A 75 15.78 -6.06 -7.77
CA VAL A 75 16.60 -4.91 -7.35
C VAL A 75 15.74 -3.88 -6.61
N ALA A 76 14.55 -3.59 -7.13
CA ALA A 76 13.64 -2.65 -6.50
C ALA A 76 13.30 -3.07 -5.06
N ILE A 77 12.98 -4.35 -4.86
CA ILE A 77 12.60 -4.87 -3.55
C ILE A 77 13.78 -4.87 -2.59
N LYS A 78 14.99 -5.15 -3.06
CA LYS A 78 16.18 -5.21 -2.20
C LYS A 78 16.77 -3.85 -1.87
N GLU A 79 16.76 -2.92 -2.81
CA GLU A 79 17.55 -1.68 -2.72
C GLU A 79 16.72 -0.40 -2.71
N GLN A 80 15.64 -0.34 -3.49
CA GLN A 80 14.93 0.92 -3.71
C GLN A 80 13.68 1.08 -2.86
N VAL A 81 12.84 0.06 -2.78
CA VAL A 81 11.64 0.10 -1.96
C VAL A 81 11.98 0.30 -0.47
N PRO A 82 13.04 -0.31 0.08
CA PRO A 82 13.43 -0.04 1.47
C PRO A 82 13.70 1.44 1.75
N GLN A 83 14.20 2.20 0.80
CA GLN A 83 14.44 3.63 0.95
C GLN A 83 13.12 4.39 1.15
N ILE A 84 12.08 3.98 0.43
CA ILE A 84 10.74 4.57 0.57
C ILE A 84 10.10 4.15 1.89
N VAL A 85 10.25 2.89 2.26
CA VAL A 85 9.68 2.32 3.49
C VAL A 85 10.17 3.09 4.73
N GLU A 86 11.41 3.55 4.73
CA GLU A 86 11.94 4.36 5.83
C GLU A 86 11.21 5.69 6.01
N THR A 87 10.58 6.21 4.97
CA THR A 87 9.94 7.52 4.97
C THR A 87 8.45 7.48 5.30
N VAL A 88 7.86 6.29 5.41
CA VAL A 88 6.41 6.14 5.61
C VAL A 88 6.08 5.61 7.00
N ASP A 89 4.82 5.75 7.39
CA ASP A 89 4.35 5.33 8.71
C ASP A 89 3.72 3.94 8.70
N SER A 90 3.17 3.52 7.56
CA SER A 90 2.54 2.22 7.41
C SER A 90 2.63 1.73 5.96
N LEU A 91 2.37 0.43 5.77
CA LEU A 91 2.52 -0.22 4.47
C LEU A 91 1.23 -0.96 4.10
N LEU A 92 0.82 -0.82 2.85
CA LEU A 92 -0.25 -1.62 2.25
C LEU A 92 0.38 -2.52 1.18
N LEU A 93 0.25 -3.82 1.37
CA LEU A 93 0.75 -4.81 0.42
C LEU A 93 -0.42 -5.26 -0.45
N ILE A 94 -0.37 -4.95 -1.73
CA ILE A 94 -1.46 -5.26 -2.66
C ILE A 94 -1.18 -6.60 -3.32
N MET A 95 -2.15 -7.50 -3.24
CA MET A 95 -2.05 -8.85 -3.79
C MET A 95 -3.25 -9.16 -4.65
N ASP A 96 -3.06 -10.09 -5.59
CA ASP A 96 -4.09 -10.48 -6.55
C ASP A 96 -4.83 -11.71 -6.04
N GLY A 97 -6.11 -11.57 -5.72
CA GLY A 97 -6.93 -12.67 -5.21
C GLY A 97 -7.22 -13.75 -6.25
N ARG A 98 -7.14 -13.42 -7.54
CA ARG A 98 -7.41 -14.40 -8.61
C ARG A 98 -6.22 -15.31 -8.87
N SER A 99 -5.02 -14.76 -8.87
CA SER A 99 -3.81 -15.55 -9.14
C SER A 99 -3.25 -16.25 -7.91
N GLY A 100 -3.68 -15.84 -6.70
CA GLY A 100 -3.14 -16.39 -5.46
C GLY A 100 -1.74 -15.90 -5.15
N LEU A 101 -1.12 -16.49 -4.13
CA LEU A 101 0.24 -16.12 -3.71
C LEU A 101 1.28 -16.63 -4.69
N VAL A 102 2.21 -15.76 -5.05
CA VAL A 102 3.38 -16.10 -5.87
C VAL A 102 4.65 -15.73 -5.10
N PRO A 103 5.83 -16.22 -5.51
CA PRO A 103 7.06 -15.96 -4.78
C PRO A 103 7.38 -14.48 -4.57
N GLU A 104 7.06 -13.62 -5.52
CA GLU A 104 7.27 -12.18 -5.42
C GLU A 104 6.46 -11.57 -4.27
N ASP A 105 5.25 -12.08 -4.02
CA ASP A 105 4.44 -11.62 -2.90
C ASP A 105 5.12 -11.93 -1.56
N ARG A 106 5.76 -13.10 -1.46
CA ARG A 106 6.47 -13.49 -0.24
C ARG A 106 7.69 -12.62 0.01
N ASP A 107 8.39 -12.23 -1.04
CA ASP A 107 9.52 -11.31 -0.94
C ASP A 107 9.07 -9.94 -0.42
N ILE A 108 7.92 -9.47 -0.90
CA ILE A 108 7.33 -8.21 -0.45
C ILE A 108 6.95 -8.28 1.03
N VAL A 109 6.30 -9.36 1.46
CA VAL A 109 5.93 -9.56 2.87
C VAL A 109 7.17 -9.55 3.76
N LYS A 110 8.21 -10.25 3.34
CA LYS A 110 9.47 -10.33 4.08
C LYS A 110 10.09 -8.95 4.28
N LEU A 111 10.15 -8.16 3.22
CA LEU A 111 10.64 -6.79 3.28
C LEU A 111 9.80 -5.93 4.25
N ALA A 112 8.49 -6.05 4.15
CA ALA A 112 7.58 -5.26 4.98
C ALA A 112 7.72 -5.64 6.46
N MET A 113 7.82 -6.92 6.78
CA MET A 113 7.97 -7.38 8.15
C MET A 113 9.31 -6.96 8.76
N HIS A 114 10.36 -6.88 7.97
CA HIS A 114 11.66 -6.39 8.43
C HIS A 114 11.66 -4.90 8.75
N SER A 115 10.71 -4.15 8.24
CA SER A 115 10.64 -2.70 8.49
C SER A 115 10.25 -2.34 9.92
N GLY A 116 9.59 -3.24 10.62
CA GLY A 116 9.01 -2.96 11.94
C GLY A 116 7.81 -2.03 11.93
N LYS A 117 7.31 -1.67 10.76
CA LYS A 117 6.16 -0.76 10.62
C LYS A 117 4.85 -1.54 10.52
N PRO A 118 3.71 -0.88 10.83
CA PRO A 118 2.40 -1.51 10.62
C PRO A 118 2.20 -1.90 9.16
N VAL A 119 1.71 -3.12 8.93
CA VAL A 119 1.53 -3.69 7.60
C VAL A 119 0.15 -4.29 7.48
N ALA A 120 -0.55 -3.99 6.40
CA ALA A 120 -1.80 -4.67 6.04
C ALA A 120 -1.69 -5.25 4.64
N ILE A 121 -2.35 -6.39 4.42
CA ILE A 121 -2.48 -7.00 3.11
C ILE A 121 -3.83 -6.61 2.55
N VAL A 122 -3.83 -6.12 1.31
CA VAL A 122 -5.04 -5.76 0.58
C VAL A 122 -5.15 -6.72 -0.61
N VAL A 123 -6.08 -7.66 -0.52
CA VAL A 123 -6.32 -8.64 -1.58
C VAL A 123 -7.32 -8.04 -2.55
N ASN A 124 -6.85 -7.71 -3.75
CA ASN A 124 -7.68 -7.12 -4.80
C ASN A 124 -8.29 -8.19 -5.69
N LYS A 125 -9.29 -7.81 -6.47
CA LYS A 125 -10.00 -8.64 -7.42
C LYS A 125 -10.88 -9.72 -6.78
N VAL A 126 -11.36 -9.45 -5.57
CA VAL A 126 -12.38 -10.27 -4.91
C VAL A 126 -13.73 -9.70 -5.33
N ASP A 127 -14.28 -10.24 -6.43
CA ASP A 127 -15.45 -9.67 -7.09
C ASP A 127 -16.78 -10.15 -6.51
N GLN A 128 -16.78 -11.26 -5.78
CA GLN A 128 -18.00 -11.86 -5.24
C GLN A 128 -17.85 -12.13 -3.74
N PRO A 129 -18.84 -11.74 -2.93
CA PRO A 129 -18.73 -11.89 -1.46
C PRO A 129 -18.46 -13.32 -0.98
N HIS A 130 -18.99 -14.34 -1.67
CA HIS A 130 -18.77 -15.72 -1.28
C HIS A 130 -17.36 -16.24 -1.54
N GLN A 131 -16.57 -15.52 -2.35
CA GLN A 131 -15.17 -15.85 -2.61
C GLN A 131 -14.24 -15.21 -1.58
N GLU A 132 -14.74 -14.24 -0.83
CA GLU A 132 -13.94 -13.43 0.09
C GLU A 132 -13.19 -14.30 1.09
N ASP A 133 -13.90 -15.18 1.79
CA ASP A 133 -13.28 -15.99 2.84
C ASP A 133 -12.28 -17.00 2.26
N LEU A 134 -12.58 -17.58 1.12
CA LEU A 134 -11.69 -18.54 0.46
C LEU A 134 -10.40 -17.87 -0.01
N MET A 135 -10.51 -16.68 -0.59
CA MET A 135 -9.36 -15.95 -1.08
C MET A 135 -8.51 -15.38 0.06
N LYS A 136 -9.16 -14.83 1.09
CA LYS A 136 -8.45 -14.31 2.25
C LYS A 136 -7.72 -15.40 3.02
N ALA A 137 -8.27 -16.60 3.10
CA ALA A 137 -7.67 -17.69 3.88
C ALA A 137 -6.23 -17.98 3.46
N GLU A 138 -5.94 -17.94 2.16
CA GLU A 138 -4.58 -18.16 1.66
C GLU A 138 -3.62 -17.09 2.16
N PHE A 139 -4.07 -15.84 2.25
CA PHE A 139 -3.22 -14.71 2.63
C PHE A 139 -3.10 -14.52 4.14
N TYR A 140 -3.91 -15.21 4.93
CA TYR A 140 -3.83 -15.15 6.40
C TYR A 140 -2.58 -15.81 6.98
N GLU A 141 -1.87 -16.63 6.20
CA GLU A 141 -0.70 -17.35 6.72
C GLU A 141 0.37 -16.42 7.30
N PHE A 142 0.38 -15.16 6.89
CA PHE A 142 1.38 -14.20 7.34
C PHE A 142 1.07 -13.57 8.70
N GLY A 143 -0.13 -13.77 9.24
CA GLY A 143 -0.52 -13.18 10.52
C GLY A 143 -0.70 -11.67 10.50
N LEU A 144 -0.91 -11.09 9.31
CA LEU A 144 -1.12 -9.65 9.14
C LEU A 144 -2.60 -9.34 8.92
N ASP A 145 -3.00 -8.11 9.23
CA ASP A 145 -4.34 -7.62 8.90
C ASP A 145 -4.56 -7.76 7.40
N THR A 146 -5.68 -8.37 7.00
CA THR A 146 -5.96 -8.70 5.61
C THR A 146 -7.35 -8.23 5.22
N PHE A 147 -7.44 -7.49 4.13
CA PHE A 147 -8.69 -6.93 3.61
C PHE A 147 -8.96 -7.45 2.22
N ALA A 148 -10.20 -7.93 1.99
CA ALA A 148 -10.65 -8.32 0.67
C ALA A 148 -11.30 -7.12 -0.01
N THR A 149 -10.88 -6.84 -1.24
CA THR A 149 -11.34 -5.67 -1.98
C THR A 149 -11.60 -6.00 -3.44
N SER A 150 -12.38 -5.13 -4.08
CA SER A 150 -12.44 -5.05 -5.54
C SER A 150 -12.35 -3.57 -5.87
N PHE A 151 -11.23 -3.14 -6.43
CA PHE A 151 -11.04 -1.71 -6.71
C PHE A 151 -11.99 -1.21 -7.80
N GLU A 152 -12.40 -2.07 -8.71
CA GLU A 152 -13.37 -1.72 -9.75
C GLU A 152 -14.75 -1.43 -9.17
N ARG A 153 -15.18 -2.20 -8.17
CA ARG A 153 -16.51 -2.08 -7.54
C ARG A 153 -16.48 -1.36 -6.21
N GLN A 154 -15.28 -1.15 -5.66
CA GLN A 154 -14.97 -0.43 -4.43
C GLN A 154 -15.41 -1.04 -3.08
N PRO A 155 -15.90 -2.29 -2.97
CA PRO A 155 -16.12 -2.85 -1.64
C PRO A 155 -14.78 -3.03 -0.91
N GLY A 156 -14.79 -2.82 0.40
CA GLY A 156 -13.63 -3.01 1.26
C GLY A 156 -12.65 -1.85 1.33
N VAL A 157 -12.78 -0.83 0.48
CA VAL A 157 -11.84 0.30 0.46
C VAL A 157 -11.96 1.15 1.72
N ASP A 158 -13.17 1.38 2.22
CA ASP A 158 -13.38 2.15 3.45
C ASP A 158 -12.67 1.51 4.66
N GLU A 159 -12.68 0.20 4.74
CA GLU A 159 -12.00 -0.55 5.81
C GLU A 159 -10.49 -0.36 5.76
N VAL A 160 -9.93 -0.31 4.57
CA VAL A 160 -8.51 -0.02 4.37
C VAL A 160 -8.17 1.38 4.86
N ILE A 161 -9.02 2.37 4.53
CA ILE A 161 -8.82 3.75 4.96
C ILE A 161 -8.89 3.85 6.49
N GLU A 162 -9.85 3.19 7.12
CA GLU A 162 -9.96 3.13 8.57
C GLU A 162 -8.69 2.53 9.20
N TRP A 163 -8.16 1.48 8.60
CA TRP A 163 -6.92 0.87 9.07
C TRP A 163 -5.74 1.85 9.02
N ILE A 164 -5.62 2.61 7.92
CA ILE A 164 -4.55 3.60 7.77
C ILE A 164 -4.58 4.60 8.93
N PHE A 165 -5.75 5.12 9.26
CA PHE A 165 -5.90 6.08 10.35
C PHE A 165 -5.65 5.45 11.73
N SER A 166 -6.01 4.18 11.91
CA SER A 166 -5.84 3.51 13.20
C SER A 166 -4.38 3.19 13.53
N GLN A 167 -3.51 3.12 12.52
CA GLN A 167 -2.09 2.81 12.71
C GLN A 167 -1.22 4.05 12.96
N SER A 168 -1.77 5.21 12.76
CA SER A 168 -1.04 6.44 13.01
C SER A 168 -1.45 6.99 14.37
N ASP A 169 -0.50 7.58 15.09
CA ASP A 169 -0.77 8.32 16.32
C ASP A 169 -1.56 9.59 15.99
N PHE A 170 -2.74 9.40 15.40
CA PHE A 170 -3.66 10.48 15.14
C PHE A 170 -4.39 10.77 16.44
N GLU A 171 -3.82 11.62 17.21
CA GLU A 171 -4.64 12.26 18.23
C GLU A 171 -5.61 13.20 17.53
N ALA A 172 -6.86 12.93 17.77
CA ALA A 172 -7.94 13.80 17.36
C ALA A 172 -7.75 15.20 17.93
#